data_85ee16f9fedbf498d81c5b993bb6e46b
#
_entry.id   85ee16f9fedbf498d81c5b993bb6e46b
#
_cell.length_a   1.000
_cell.length_b   1.000
_cell.length_c   1.000
_cell.angle_alpha   90.00
_cell.angle_beta   90.00
_cell.angle_gamma   90.00
#
_symmetry.space_group_name_H-M   'P 1'
#
loop_
_entity.id
_entity.type
_entity.pdbx_description
1 polymer ?
#
loop_
_entity_poly.entity_id
_entity_poly.type
_entity_poly.pdbx_seq_one_letter_code
_entity_poly.pdbx_strand_id
1 'polypeptide(L)'
;TTTTTAGVACDYNYSGFNSDKSVNLTSSAAWSCNTTSRYLTANGIPDHEVGTFPNVNNPNTISATTITQTYSLTPAVVSTTGNMATVVGFALNGVKFDPGTGGTCNDTGASCSLGGNVGAWRIEALGQSSFNFGTDENNAHVQPTGEYHYHGMPEKFMAKLNKGAAMTLVGWAADGFPIYARYGYMTAMDATSAIKVLKGSYKVKTTPDASRPATSLYAMGAFKQDYEYVAGLGDLDECNGRTGVTPEFPKGIYHYVITDTYPFIGRCLKGTSAAAGGGMPPMDAPPTDGSLPPPMDGTTPPPPAA
;
A
#
# COMPACT_ATOMS: atom_id res chain seq x y z
N THR A 1 -33.41 -4.14 16.43
CA THR A 1 -32.14 -4.71 16.94
C THR A 1 -31.27 -4.92 15.72
N THR A 2 -30.46 -3.93 15.41
CA THR A 2 -29.41 -4.01 14.41
C THR A 2 -28.34 -4.90 14.99
N THR A 3 -28.26 -6.13 14.53
CA THR A 3 -27.12 -6.99 14.78
C THR A 3 -25.93 -6.34 14.08
N THR A 4 -25.18 -5.56 14.80
CA THR A 4 -23.85 -5.16 14.38
C THR A 4 -23.10 -6.47 14.15
N THR A 5 -22.60 -6.68 12.97
CA THR A 5 -21.63 -7.70 12.66
C THR A 5 -20.35 -7.34 13.44
N ALA A 6 -20.35 -7.62 14.73
CA ALA A 6 -19.16 -7.66 15.57
C ALA A 6 -18.40 -8.91 15.11
N GLY A 7 -17.76 -8.80 14.00
CA GLY A 7 -16.90 -9.80 13.46
C GLY A 7 -15.49 -9.23 13.38
N VAL A 8 -14.55 -9.97 12.91
CA VAL A 8 -13.10 -9.74 12.70
C VAL A 8 -12.63 -8.28 12.64
N ALA A 9 -13.54 -7.39 12.32
CA ALA A 9 -13.35 -5.96 12.15
C ALA A 9 -13.20 -5.16 13.44
N CYS A 10 -13.67 -5.68 14.61
CA CYS A 10 -13.70 -4.95 15.87
C CYS A 10 -12.94 -5.66 16.99
N ASP A 11 -12.50 -6.88 16.77
CA ASP A 11 -11.95 -7.75 17.81
C ASP A 11 -10.58 -8.35 17.46
N TYR A 12 -9.96 -7.89 16.35
CA TYR A 12 -8.64 -8.38 15.98
C TYR A 12 -7.58 -7.78 16.91
N ASN A 13 -7.03 -8.63 17.76
CA ASN A 13 -5.96 -8.25 18.67
C ASN A 13 -4.81 -9.23 18.51
N TYR A 14 -3.64 -8.70 18.25
CA TYR A 14 -2.42 -9.47 18.12
C TYR A 14 -1.29 -8.81 18.92
N SER A 15 -0.54 -9.63 19.64
CA SER A 15 0.74 -9.26 20.24
C SER A 15 1.63 -10.48 20.28
N GLY A 16 2.80 -10.42 19.64
CA GLY A 16 3.72 -11.53 19.57
C GLY A 16 5.11 -11.09 19.14
N PHE A 17 6.13 -11.75 19.69
CA PHE A 17 7.51 -11.53 19.31
C PHE A 17 7.76 -12.12 17.91
N ASN A 18 8.24 -11.29 17.00
CA ASN A 18 8.69 -11.72 15.69
C ASN A 18 10.20 -11.96 15.75
N SER A 19 10.60 -13.21 15.67
CA SER A 19 12.01 -13.65 15.77
C SER A 19 12.76 -13.59 14.43
N ASP A 20 12.13 -13.08 13.36
CA ASP A 20 12.84 -12.83 12.11
C ASP A 20 14.03 -11.90 12.38
N LYS A 21 15.18 -12.22 11.76
CA LYS A 21 16.45 -11.50 12.03
C LYS A 21 16.41 -10.03 11.67
N SER A 22 15.60 -9.68 10.68
CA SER A 22 15.41 -8.29 10.25
C SER A 22 14.37 -7.54 11.10
N VAL A 23 13.62 -8.25 11.95
CA VAL A 23 12.60 -7.69 12.84
C VAL A 23 13.08 -7.71 14.28
N ASN A 24 13.15 -8.90 14.90
CA ASN A 24 13.58 -9.12 16.27
C ASN A 24 12.91 -8.18 17.29
N LEU A 25 11.61 -7.94 17.10
CA LEU A 25 10.77 -7.02 17.87
C LEU A 25 9.41 -7.64 18.14
N THR A 26 8.70 -7.13 19.14
CA THR A 26 7.31 -7.50 19.37
C THR A 26 6.41 -6.74 18.41
N SER A 27 5.65 -7.47 17.58
CA SER A 27 4.56 -6.93 16.76
C SER A 27 3.31 -6.78 17.61
N SER A 28 2.57 -5.69 17.45
CA SER A 28 1.28 -5.49 18.11
C SER A 28 0.30 -4.71 17.25
N ALA A 29 -0.94 -5.18 17.20
CA ALA A 29 -2.06 -4.50 16.59
C ALA A 29 -3.33 -4.81 17.40
N ALA A 30 -4.08 -3.77 17.76
CA ALA A 30 -5.32 -3.87 18.49
C ALA A 30 -6.41 -3.08 17.76
N TRP A 31 -7.44 -3.79 17.32
CA TRP A 31 -8.64 -3.22 16.72
C TRP A 31 -9.77 -3.26 17.73
N SER A 32 -10.53 -2.18 17.80
CA SER A 32 -11.73 -2.06 18.64
C SER A 32 -12.77 -1.20 17.95
N CYS A 33 -14.03 -1.29 18.41
CA CYS A 33 -15.10 -0.47 17.89
C CYS A 33 -15.96 0.10 19.03
N ASN A 34 -16.53 1.27 18.78
CA ASN A 34 -17.71 1.74 19.49
C ASN A 34 -18.94 1.68 18.55
N THR A 35 -19.95 2.48 18.78
CA THR A 35 -21.18 2.49 17.97
C THR A 35 -21.03 3.14 16.61
N THR A 36 -19.99 3.95 16.38
CA THR A 36 -19.81 4.75 15.15
C THR A 36 -18.45 4.57 14.50
N SER A 37 -17.46 4.17 15.26
CA SER A 37 -16.06 4.20 14.84
C SER A 37 -15.33 2.90 15.14
N ARG A 38 -14.41 2.55 14.26
CA ARG A 38 -13.39 1.53 14.44
C ARG A 38 -12.06 2.22 14.75
N TYR A 39 -11.32 1.67 15.67
CA TYR A 39 -10.02 2.16 16.12
C TYR A 39 -8.94 1.13 15.87
N LEU A 40 -7.77 1.61 15.46
CA LEU A 40 -6.53 0.83 15.43
C LEU A 40 -5.51 1.49 16.34
N THR A 41 -4.89 0.70 17.20
CA THR A 41 -3.62 1.03 17.85
C THR A 41 -2.62 -0.06 17.49
N ALA A 42 -1.48 0.32 16.89
CA ALA A 42 -0.47 -0.63 16.46
C ALA A 42 0.94 -0.02 16.54
N ASN A 43 1.95 -0.85 16.34
CA ASN A 43 3.34 -0.39 16.30
C ASN A 43 4.03 -0.58 14.94
N GLY A 44 3.31 -0.97 13.89
CA GLY A 44 3.83 -1.11 12.53
C GLY A 44 4.83 -2.24 12.32
N ILE A 45 5.12 -3.02 13.35
CA ILE A 45 6.00 -4.18 13.24
C ILE A 45 5.25 -5.33 12.55
N PRO A 46 5.77 -5.90 11.45
CA PRO A 46 5.14 -7.04 10.81
C PRO A 46 5.14 -8.27 11.74
N ASP A 47 4.06 -9.05 11.66
CA ASP A 47 3.86 -10.26 12.47
C ASP A 47 4.18 -11.55 11.71
N HIS A 48 4.93 -11.44 10.63
CA HIS A 48 5.32 -12.51 9.73
C HIS A 48 6.81 -12.37 9.32
N GLU A 49 7.35 -13.35 8.64
CA GLU A 49 8.69 -13.31 8.07
C GLU A 49 8.79 -12.19 7.02
N VAL A 50 9.93 -11.51 7.00
CA VAL A 50 10.26 -10.44 6.05
C VAL A 50 11.56 -10.76 5.31
N GLY A 51 11.90 -9.95 4.31
CA GLY A 51 13.19 -10.02 3.67
C GLY A 51 14.32 -9.49 4.55
N THR A 52 15.54 -9.51 4.02
CA THR A 52 16.69 -8.95 4.72
C THR A 52 16.64 -7.42 4.72
N PHE A 53 16.59 -6.81 5.90
CA PHE A 53 16.70 -5.38 6.10
C PHE A 53 17.70 -5.07 7.23
N PRO A 54 18.63 -4.11 7.03
CA PRO A 54 18.88 -3.35 5.80
C PRO A 54 19.41 -4.22 4.65
N ASN A 55 19.20 -3.77 3.41
CA ASN A 55 19.82 -4.38 2.22
C ASN A 55 20.43 -3.29 1.32
N VAL A 56 21.14 -3.71 0.26
CA VAL A 56 21.88 -2.79 -0.62
C VAL A 56 21.00 -1.72 -1.28
N ASN A 57 19.71 -2.02 -1.54
CA ASN A 57 18.76 -1.12 -2.17
C ASN A 57 17.79 -0.47 -1.19
N ASN A 58 17.75 -0.92 0.07
CA ASN A 58 16.97 -0.35 1.16
C ASN A 58 17.81 -0.41 2.46
N PRO A 59 18.56 0.66 2.78
CA PRO A 59 19.49 0.66 3.91
C PRO A 59 18.81 0.87 5.27
N ASN A 60 17.50 0.88 5.33
CA ASN A 60 16.74 1.18 6.53
C ASN A 60 16.49 -0.09 7.37
N THR A 61 16.42 0.08 8.69
CA THR A 61 16.13 -0.98 9.65
C THR A 61 14.69 -0.84 10.14
N ILE A 62 13.99 -1.98 10.29
CA ILE A 62 12.63 -2.01 10.83
C ILE A 62 12.65 -1.54 12.28
N SER A 63 11.79 -0.59 12.61
CA SER A 63 11.59 -0.09 13.97
C SER A 63 10.12 0.18 14.25
N ALA A 64 9.74 0.14 15.53
CA ALA A 64 8.38 0.41 15.95
C ALA A 64 8.02 1.89 15.73
N THR A 65 6.80 2.12 15.25
CA THR A 65 6.18 3.44 15.11
C THR A 65 4.85 3.45 15.86
N THR A 66 4.43 4.62 16.36
CA THR A 66 3.12 4.73 17.00
C THR A 66 2.05 4.95 15.94
N ILE A 67 1.15 3.99 15.78
CA ILE A 67 0.03 4.04 14.84
C ILE A 67 -1.27 4.12 15.64
N THR A 68 -2.03 5.18 15.40
CA THR A 68 -3.38 5.36 15.95
C THR A 68 -4.29 5.84 14.83
N GLN A 69 -5.33 5.08 14.51
CA GLN A 69 -6.25 5.39 13.43
C GLN A 69 -7.70 5.28 13.91
N THR A 70 -8.56 6.07 13.27
CA THR A 70 -10.01 6.04 13.51
C THR A 70 -10.72 5.99 12.16
N TYR A 71 -11.64 5.05 12.02
CA TYR A 71 -12.40 4.84 10.79
C TYR A 71 -13.90 4.88 11.08
N SER A 72 -14.69 5.36 10.11
CA SER A 72 -16.15 5.26 10.20
C SER A 72 -16.60 3.80 10.09
N LEU A 73 -17.58 3.38 10.90
CA LEU A 73 -18.28 2.10 10.74
C LEU A 73 -19.35 2.15 9.64
N THR A 74 -19.68 3.35 9.15
CA THR A 74 -20.65 3.58 8.08
C THR A 74 -20.01 4.39 6.94
N PRO A 75 -18.97 3.86 6.29
CA PRO A 75 -18.35 4.57 5.17
C PRO A 75 -19.35 4.73 4.04
N ALA A 76 -19.26 5.86 3.33
CA ALA A 76 -20.12 6.17 2.20
C ALA A 76 -19.26 6.64 1.01
N VAL A 77 -19.60 6.19 -0.19
CA VAL A 77 -19.01 6.71 -1.41
C VAL A 77 -19.48 8.14 -1.62
N VAL A 78 -18.54 9.08 -1.65
CA VAL A 78 -18.81 10.53 -1.81
C VAL A 78 -18.27 11.10 -3.12
N SER A 79 -17.43 10.35 -3.84
CA SER A 79 -16.85 10.77 -5.10
C SER A 79 -16.87 9.62 -6.11
N THR A 80 -17.24 9.93 -7.36
CA THR A 80 -17.16 8.99 -8.48
C THR A 80 -15.75 8.91 -9.08
N THR A 81 -14.92 9.94 -8.89
CA THR A 81 -13.57 10.03 -9.45
C THR A 81 -12.49 9.62 -8.47
N GLY A 82 -12.86 9.42 -7.19
CA GLY A 82 -11.91 9.10 -6.12
C GLY A 82 -11.04 10.29 -5.69
N ASN A 83 -10.65 10.28 -4.43
CA ASN A 83 -9.69 11.23 -3.86
C ASN A 83 -8.31 10.58 -3.86
N MET A 84 -7.27 11.31 -4.30
CA MET A 84 -5.90 10.80 -4.27
C MET A 84 -5.47 10.51 -2.84
N ALA A 85 -4.80 9.36 -2.65
CA ALA A 85 -4.29 8.95 -1.35
C ALA A 85 -2.80 8.59 -1.46
N THR A 86 -2.02 8.99 -0.46
CA THR A 86 -0.65 8.53 -0.27
C THR A 86 -0.64 7.27 0.60
N VAL A 87 -1.42 7.27 1.68
CA VAL A 87 -1.66 6.09 2.51
C VAL A 87 -3.09 5.64 2.27
N VAL A 88 -3.25 4.41 1.77
CA VAL A 88 -4.58 3.86 1.48
C VAL A 88 -5.25 3.34 2.74
N GLY A 89 -4.49 2.77 3.68
CA GLY A 89 -5.02 2.20 4.91
C GLY A 89 -4.00 1.36 5.67
N PHE A 90 -4.50 0.53 6.57
CA PHE A 90 -3.68 -0.36 7.39
C PHE A 90 -4.20 -1.80 7.35
N ALA A 91 -3.26 -2.73 7.29
CA ALA A 91 -3.55 -4.15 7.40
C ALA A 91 -4.03 -4.53 8.81
N LEU A 92 -4.67 -5.68 8.95
CA LEU A 92 -5.13 -6.17 10.27
C LEU A 92 -3.98 -6.29 11.27
N ASN A 93 -2.76 -6.62 10.80
CA ASN A 93 -1.55 -6.67 11.63
C ASN A 93 -0.94 -5.29 11.94
N GLY A 94 -1.58 -4.20 11.52
CA GLY A 94 -1.13 -2.84 11.79
C GLY A 94 -0.04 -2.31 10.83
N VAL A 95 0.35 -3.06 9.82
CA VAL A 95 1.29 -2.59 8.80
C VAL A 95 0.57 -1.71 7.78
N LYS A 96 1.19 -0.62 7.37
CA LYS A 96 0.64 0.37 6.45
C LYS A 96 0.58 -0.16 5.01
N PHE A 97 -0.50 0.18 4.30
CA PHE A 97 -0.60 0.09 2.85
C PHE A 97 -0.25 1.44 2.22
N ASP A 98 0.87 1.49 1.52
CA ASP A 98 1.42 2.70 0.89
C ASP A 98 1.77 2.38 -0.58
N PRO A 99 0.84 2.65 -1.50
CA PRO A 99 1.02 2.27 -2.90
C PRO A 99 2.04 3.12 -3.66
N GLY A 100 2.34 4.33 -3.16
CA GLY A 100 3.23 5.28 -3.81
C GLY A 100 4.69 5.10 -3.46
N THR A 101 5.55 5.85 -4.14
CA THR A 101 6.95 6.06 -3.75
C THR A 101 7.23 7.56 -3.69
N GLY A 102 8.20 7.96 -2.85
CA GLY A 102 8.72 9.33 -2.86
C GLY A 102 9.64 9.61 -4.05
N GLY A 103 9.95 8.57 -4.84
CA GLY A 103 10.94 8.65 -5.92
C GLY A 103 10.40 9.30 -7.20
N THR A 104 11.19 10.19 -7.79
CA THR A 104 10.87 10.82 -9.09
C THR A 104 12.08 10.93 -9.99
N CYS A 105 11.80 11.10 -11.29
CA CYS A 105 12.77 11.51 -12.31
C CYS A 105 12.37 12.84 -12.93
N ASN A 106 13.36 13.59 -13.44
CA ASN A 106 13.11 14.73 -14.30
C ASN A 106 12.73 14.29 -15.73
N ASP A 107 12.27 15.20 -16.58
CA ASP A 107 11.78 14.91 -17.92
C ASP A 107 12.84 14.28 -18.85
N THR A 108 14.12 14.55 -18.62
CA THR A 108 15.20 13.94 -19.41
C THR A 108 15.60 12.55 -18.93
N GLY A 109 15.20 12.19 -17.68
CA GLY A 109 15.66 10.97 -17.03
C GLY A 109 17.13 10.99 -16.59
N ALA A 110 17.84 12.09 -16.78
CA ALA A 110 19.23 12.21 -16.35
C ALA A 110 19.39 12.37 -14.84
N SER A 111 18.34 12.79 -14.17
CA SER A 111 18.28 12.90 -12.71
C SER A 111 17.06 12.13 -12.21
N CYS A 112 17.31 11.11 -11.38
CA CYS A 112 16.31 10.33 -10.67
C CYS A 112 16.74 10.18 -9.21
N SER A 113 15.76 10.20 -8.30
CA SER A 113 15.97 9.91 -6.88
C SER A 113 14.91 8.91 -6.42
N LEU A 114 15.30 7.86 -5.70
CA LEU A 114 14.36 6.87 -5.18
C LEU A 114 13.60 7.34 -3.94
N GLY A 115 14.14 8.31 -3.22
CA GLY A 115 13.54 8.85 -1.99
C GLY A 115 13.29 10.36 -2.03
N GLY A 116 13.49 11.02 -3.18
CA GLY A 116 13.39 12.47 -3.30
C GLY A 116 12.66 12.94 -4.54
N ASN A 117 12.16 14.17 -4.48
CA ASN A 117 11.45 14.80 -5.60
C ASN A 117 12.44 15.61 -6.45
N VAL A 118 12.83 15.08 -7.61
CA VAL A 118 13.71 15.75 -8.58
C VAL A 118 13.00 16.08 -9.91
N GLY A 119 11.71 15.74 -10.02
CA GLY A 119 10.93 15.98 -11.22
C GLY A 119 9.50 15.42 -11.14
N ALA A 120 8.80 15.42 -12.26
CA ALA A 120 7.38 15.07 -12.34
C ALA A 120 7.11 13.57 -12.48
N TRP A 121 8.07 12.77 -12.92
CA TRP A 121 7.89 11.37 -13.28
C TRP A 121 8.01 10.49 -12.05
N ARG A 122 6.86 10.06 -11.50
CA ARG A 122 6.79 9.26 -10.28
C ARG A 122 7.16 7.80 -10.56
N ILE A 123 8.20 7.33 -9.89
CA ILE A 123 8.71 5.96 -10.04
C ILE A 123 7.75 4.99 -9.35
N GLU A 124 7.44 3.87 -10.02
CA GLU A 124 6.67 2.79 -9.42
C GLU A 124 7.55 1.86 -8.59
N ALA A 125 7.05 1.46 -7.41
CA ALA A 125 7.76 0.50 -6.55
C ALA A 125 7.80 -0.90 -7.15
N LEU A 126 6.70 -1.30 -7.80
CA LEU A 126 6.47 -2.65 -8.32
C LEU A 126 6.09 -2.63 -9.80
N GLY A 127 6.17 -3.81 -10.44
CA GLY A 127 5.74 -3.98 -11.84
C GLY A 127 6.71 -3.42 -12.88
N GLN A 128 7.91 -3.02 -12.48
CA GLN A 128 8.95 -2.47 -13.33
C GLN A 128 10.33 -3.05 -12.95
N SER A 129 11.30 -2.93 -13.83
CA SER A 129 12.66 -3.45 -13.64
C SER A 129 13.77 -2.38 -13.74
N SER A 130 13.39 -1.12 -13.95
CA SER A 130 14.34 -0.02 -14.11
C SER A 130 14.91 0.49 -12.77
N PHE A 131 14.17 0.31 -11.70
CA PHE A 131 14.52 0.80 -10.36
C PHE A 131 14.34 -0.32 -9.33
N ASN A 132 15.24 -0.36 -8.35
CA ASN A 132 15.17 -1.35 -7.29
C ASN A 132 15.06 -0.65 -5.93
N PHE A 133 13.92 -0.83 -5.26
CA PHE A 133 13.61 -0.27 -3.95
C PHE A 133 13.96 -1.22 -2.79
N GLY A 134 14.59 -2.36 -3.08
CA GLY A 134 14.94 -3.37 -2.07
C GLY A 134 13.72 -4.00 -1.40
N THR A 135 12.60 -4.12 -2.14
CA THR A 135 11.39 -4.77 -1.66
C THR A 135 11.59 -6.27 -1.44
N ASP A 136 10.94 -6.81 -0.43
CA ASP A 136 10.95 -8.22 -0.12
C ASP A 136 9.82 -9.01 -0.84
N GLU A 137 9.69 -10.29 -0.51
CA GLU A 137 8.64 -11.17 -1.05
C GLU A 137 7.22 -10.77 -0.64
N ASN A 138 7.07 -9.89 0.34
CA ASN A 138 5.78 -9.30 0.75
C ASN A 138 5.45 -8.03 -0.04
N ASN A 139 6.20 -7.72 -1.11
CA ASN A 139 6.07 -6.47 -1.85
C ASN A 139 6.19 -5.24 -0.91
N ALA A 140 7.11 -5.29 0.02
CA ALA A 140 7.26 -4.31 1.09
C ALA A 140 8.72 -3.92 1.27
N HIS A 141 8.95 -2.75 1.84
CA HIS A 141 10.26 -2.30 2.29
C HIS A 141 10.15 -1.34 3.48
N VAL A 142 11.27 -0.75 3.90
CA VAL A 142 11.36 0.07 5.10
C VAL A 142 11.59 1.53 4.73
N GLN A 143 10.79 2.44 5.28
CA GLN A 143 11.01 3.89 5.15
C GLN A 143 12.23 4.34 5.98
N PRO A 144 12.82 5.54 5.68
CA PRO A 144 13.90 6.10 6.49
C PRO A 144 13.54 6.26 7.98
N THR A 145 12.26 6.38 8.30
CA THR A 145 11.74 6.41 9.68
C THR A 145 11.71 5.05 10.38
N GLY A 146 12.04 3.96 9.65
CA GLY A 146 11.97 2.59 10.17
C GLY A 146 10.63 1.90 9.98
N GLU A 147 9.64 2.55 9.37
CA GLU A 147 8.32 1.98 9.15
C GLU A 147 8.32 1.01 7.98
N TYR A 148 8.04 -0.26 8.26
CA TYR A 148 7.80 -1.29 7.23
C TYR A 148 6.39 -1.10 6.63
N HIS A 149 6.26 -1.18 5.31
CA HIS A 149 4.98 -0.96 4.63
C HIS A 149 4.87 -1.76 3.34
N TYR A 150 3.61 -2.07 2.96
CA TYR A 150 3.29 -2.84 1.77
C TYR A 150 3.02 -1.92 0.57
N HIS A 151 3.62 -2.25 -0.58
CA HIS A 151 3.29 -1.69 -1.90
C HIS A 151 2.36 -2.58 -2.72
N GLY A 152 2.18 -3.83 -2.32
CA GLY A 152 1.38 -4.83 -3.02
C GLY A 152 0.92 -5.96 -2.10
N MET A 153 0.77 -7.16 -2.67
CA MET A 153 0.28 -8.33 -1.95
C MET A 153 1.20 -8.73 -0.81
N PRO A 154 0.73 -8.73 0.44
CA PRO A 154 1.53 -9.14 1.60
C PRO A 154 1.54 -10.66 1.75
N GLU A 155 2.35 -11.37 0.96
CA GLU A 155 2.26 -12.82 0.77
C GLU A 155 2.38 -13.62 2.08
N LYS A 156 3.32 -13.29 2.96
CA LYS A 156 3.48 -13.99 4.25
C LYS A 156 2.34 -13.68 5.22
N PHE A 157 1.80 -12.46 5.18
CA PHE A 157 0.60 -12.14 5.95
C PHE A 157 -0.62 -12.91 5.43
N MET A 158 -0.78 -13.02 4.11
CA MET A 158 -1.83 -13.85 3.48
C MET A 158 -1.69 -15.31 3.89
N ALA A 159 -0.46 -15.86 3.86
CA ALA A 159 -0.19 -17.21 4.30
C ALA A 159 -0.55 -17.42 5.78
N LYS A 160 -0.26 -16.44 6.64
CA LYS A 160 -0.63 -16.46 8.07
C LYS A 160 -2.14 -16.45 8.30
N LEU A 161 -2.89 -15.68 7.50
CA LEU A 161 -4.36 -15.69 7.56
C LEU A 161 -4.96 -17.03 7.11
N ASN A 162 -4.25 -17.80 6.29
CA ASN A 162 -4.52 -19.19 5.88
C ASN A 162 -5.96 -19.44 5.38
N LYS A 163 -6.47 -18.53 4.52
CA LYS A 163 -7.83 -18.64 3.95
C LYS A 163 -7.87 -19.35 2.60
N GLY A 164 -6.69 -19.67 2.01
CA GLY A 164 -6.61 -20.27 0.69
C GLY A 164 -7.19 -19.39 -0.42
N ALA A 165 -7.80 -20.01 -1.43
CA ALA A 165 -8.43 -19.30 -2.55
C ALA A 165 -9.82 -18.77 -2.14
N ALA A 166 -9.86 -17.84 -1.20
CA ALA A 166 -11.09 -17.21 -0.70
C ALA A 166 -10.95 -15.71 -0.64
N MET A 167 -12.06 -15.01 -0.74
CA MET A 167 -12.13 -13.57 -0.50
C MET A 167 -11.74 -13.29 0.95
N THR A 168 -10.59 -12.64 1.16
CA THR A 168 -9.98 -12.49 2.48
C THR A 168 -9.85 -11.03 2.84
N LEU A 169 -10.49 -10.62 3.94
CA LEU A 169 -10.31 -9.31 4.54
C LEU A 169 -8.88 -9.21 5.07
N VAL A 170 -8.14 -8.16 4.63
CA VAL A 170 -6.75 -7.95 5.02
C VAL A 170 -6.51 -6.64 5.75
N GLY A 171 -7.46 -5.72 5.73
CA GLY A 171 -7.32 -4.43 6.39
C GLY A 171 -8.49 -3.49 6.14
N TRP A 172 -8.26 -2.22 6.52
CA TRP A 172 -9.24 -1.15 6.41
C TRP A 172 -8.60 0.06 5.75
N ALA A 173 -9.30 0.61 4.77
CA ALA A 173 -8.90 1.83 4.10
C ALA A 173 -9.17 3.06 4.97
N ALA A 174 -8.43 4.14 4.72
CA ALA A 174 -8.51 5.37 5.50
C ALA A 174 -9.89 6.04 5.48
N ASP A 175 -10.73 5.71 4.51
CA ASP A 175 -12.13 6.13 4.41
C ASP A 175 -13.13 5.15 5.08
N GLY A 176 -12.62 4.09 5.72
CA GLY A 176 -13.41 3.11 6.47
C GLY A 176 -13.91 1.91 5.66
N PHE A 177 -13.72 1.88 4.36
CA PHE A 177 -14.07 0.72 3.56
C PHE A 177 -13.09 -0.45 3.78
N PRO A 178 -13.58 -1.70 3.68
CA PRO A 178 -12.71 -2.87 3.85
C PRO A 178 -11.78 -3.06 2.65
N ILE A 179 -10.60 -3.62 2.92
CA ILE A 179 -9.61 -4.01 1.92
C ILE A 179 -9.53 -5.54 1.91
N TYR A 180 -9.73 -6.13 0.73
CA TYR A 180 -9.58 -7.56 0.49
C TYR A 180 -8.35 -7.84 -0.37
N ALA A 181 -7.91 -9.10 -0.36
CA ALA A 181 -6.76 -9.52 -1.14
C ALA A 181 -7.12 -10.57 -2.15
N ARG A 182 -6.62 -10.36 -3.37
CA ARG A 182 -6.54 -11.25 -4.53
C ARG A 182 -7.87 -11.77 -5.05
N TYR A 183 -8.69 -12.38 -4.19
CA TYR A 183 -9.89 -13.12 -4.61
C TYR A 183 -11.17 -12.35 -4.36
N GLY A 184 -12.18 -12.60 -5.19
CA GLY A 184 -13.54 -12.14 -4.99
C GLY A 184 -14.54 -12.94 -5.82
N TYR A 185 -15.82 -12.70 -5.61
CA TYR A 185 -16.88 -13.37 -6.34
C TYR A 185 -16.87 -12.96 -7.83
N MET A 186 -17.07 -13.90 -8.74
CA MET A 186 -17.11 -13.65 -10.18
C MET A 186 -18.21 -12.64 -10.52
N THR A 187 -19.40 -12.82 -9.94
CA THR A 187 -20.51 -11.86 -9.99
C THR A 187 -20.51 -11.08 -8.67
N ALA A 188 -20.22 -9.78 -8.73
CA ALA A 188 -19.94 -8.98 -7.55
C ALA A 188 -21.03 -9.01 -6.46
N MET A 189 -22.31 -9.09 -6.85
CA MET A 189 -23.46 -9.10 -5.93
C MET A 189 -24.00 -10.51 -5.65
N ASP A 190 -23.28 -11.56 -6.04
CA ASP A 190 -23.73 -12.95 -5.88
C ASP A 190 -22.67 -13.78 -5.12
N ALA A 191 -22.91 -14.01 -3.83
CA ALA A 191 -22.05 -14.83 -2.97
C ALA A 191 -22.04 -16.33 -3.33
N THR A 192 -22.94 -16.77 -4.22
CA THR A 192 -22.97 -18.15 -4.73
C THR A 192 -22.16 -18.33 -6.00
N SER A 193 -21.74 -17.25 -6.64
CA SER A 193 -20.89 -17.29 -7.82
C SER A 193 -19.48 -17.79 -7.48
N ALA A 194 -18.78 -18.32 -8.49
CA ALA A 194 -17.42 -18.81 -8.29
C ALA A 194 -16.47 -17.71 -7.80
N ILE A 195 -15.49 -18.09 -7.01
CA ILE A 195 -14.37 -17.25 -6.61
C ILE A 195 -13.35 -17.19 -7.76
N LYS A 196 -12.82 -16.01 -8.04
CA LYS A 196 -11.76 -15.78 -9.01
C LYS A 196 -10.71 -14.81 -8.48
N VAL A 197 -9.55 -14.79 -9.10
CA VAL A 197 -8.56 -13.72 -8.93
C VAL A 197 -9.11 -12.47 -9.61
N LEU A 198 -9.24 -11.37 -8.87
CA LEU A 198 -9.68 -10.09 -9.39
C LEU A 198 -8.52 -9.32 -10.02
N LYS A 199 -8.82 -8.54 -11.06
CA LYS A 199 -7.83 -7.77 -11.82
C LYS A 199 -8.20 -6.29 -11.81
N GLY A 200 -7.17 -5.44 -11.65
CA GLY A 200 -7.28 -4.01 -11.87
C GLY A 200 -7.59 -3.68 -13.33
N SER A 201 -8.18 -2.52 -13.58
CA SER A 201 -8.57 -2.06 -14.92
C SER A 201 -7.56 -1.06 -15.49
N TYR A 202 -6.27 -1.34 -15.28
CA TYR A 202 -5.18 -0.53 -15.79
C TYR A 202 -4.38 -1.29 -16.84
N LYS A 203 -3.83 -0.56 -17.78
CA LYS A 203 -2.83 -1.06 -18.74
C LYS A 203 -1.70 -0.06 -18.93
N VAL A 204 -0.56 -0.53 -19.39
CA VAL A 204 0.54 0.32 -19.82
C VAL A 204 0.13 1.01 -21.13
N LYS A 205 0.35 2.32 -21.22
CA LYS A 205 0.14 3.09 -22.46
C LYS A 205 1.01 2.55 -23.58
N THR A 206 0.48 2.51 -24.79
CA THR A 206 1.25 2.10 -25.98
C THR A 206 2.19 3.18 -26.50
N THR A 207 1.85 4.44 -26.19
CA THR A 207 2.65 5.61 -26.60
C THR A 207 3.06 6.37 -25.33
N PRO A 208 4.34 6.68 -25.17
CA PRO A 208 4.80 7.50 -24.06
C PRO A 208 4.21 8.91 -24.14
N ASP A 209 3.92 9.51 -22.99
CA ASP A 209 3.51 10.90 -22.91
C ASP A 209 4.63 11.83 -23.36
N ALA A 210 4.28 13.03 -23.84
CA ALA A 210 5.25 14.08 -24.12
C ALA A 210 6.06 14.38 -22.85
N SER A 211 7.33 14.67 -22.98
CA SER A 211 8.28 14.92 -21.88
C SER A 211 8.60 13.69 -21.01
N ARG A 212 8.08 12.50 -21.34
CA ARG A 212 8.49 11.29 -20.63
C ARG A 212 9.96 10.99 -20.88
N PRO A 213 10.76 10.63 -19.85
CA PRO A 213 12.09 10.12 -20.05
C PRO A 213 12.14 9.01 -21.11
N ALA A 214 13.17 9.01 -21.95
CA ALA A 214 13.26 8.10 -23.08
C ALA A 214 13.04 6.63 -22.67
N THR A 215 12.30 5.88 -23.49
CA THR A 215 12.02 4.45 -23.23
C THR A 215 13.28 3.58 -23.33
N SER A 216 14.32 4.08 -23.99
CA SER A 216 15.65 3.46 -23.99
C SER A 216 16.39 3.56 -22.65
N LEU A 217 16.03 4.53 -21.79
CA LEU A 217 16.56 4.65 -20.43
C LEU A 217 15.68 3.88 -19.45
N TYR A 218 14.37 4.06 -19.54
CA TYR A 218 13.40 3.44 -18.65
C TYR A 218 12.23 2.87 -19.44
N ALA A 219 12.07 1.56 -19.42
CA ALA A 219 10.97 0.89 -20.12
C ALA A 219 9.61 1.44 -19.71
N MET A 220 8.61 1.34 -20.59
CA MET A 220 7.22 1.66 -20.26
C MET A 220 6.76 0.82 -19.08
N GLY A 221 6.03 1.45 -18.13
CA GLY A 221 5.65 0.87 -16.85
C GLY A 221 6.57 1.27 -15.69
N ALA A 222 7.69 1.96 -15.94
CA ALA A 222 8.58 2.44 -14.89
C ALA A 222 7.97 3.57 -14.05
N PHE A 223 7.06 4.33 -14.62
CA PHE A 223 6.45 5.48 -13.97
C PHE A 223 4.93 5.33 -13.84
N LYS A 224 4.37 5.93 -12.78
CA LYS A 224 2.91 5.98 -12.57
C LYS A 224 2.17 6.52 -13.82
N GLN A 225 2.73 7.52 -14.49
CA GLN A 225 2.14 8.15 -15.67
C GLN A 225 2.15 7.24 -16.91
N ASP A 226 2.92 6.16 -16.90
CA ASP A 226 2.92 5.16 -17.98
C ASP A 226 1.64 4.32 -18.04
N TYR A 227 0.82 4.37 -17.01
CA TYR A 227 -0.40 3.60 -16.91
C TYR A 227 -1.65 4.45 -17.17
N GLU A 228 -2.65 3.83 -17.78
CA GLU A 228 -3.97 4.40 -17.98
C GLU A 228 -5.06 3.47 -17.47
N TYR A 229 -6.06 4.06 -16.84
CA TYR A 229 -7.28 3.35 -16.44
C TYR A 229 -8.19 3.17 -17.67
N VAL A 230 -8.71 1.96 -17.84
CA VAL A 230 -9.67 1.62 -18.91
C VAL A 230 -10.87 0.93 -18.28
N ALA A 231 -11.98 1.61 -18.20
CA ALA A 231 -13.20 1.07 -17.61
C ALA A 231 -13.60 -0.27 -18.25
N GLY A 232 -13.82 -1.29 -17.41
CA GLY A 232 -14.23 -2.62 -17.88
C GLY A 232 -13.10 -3.50 -18.43
N LEU A 233 -11.84 -3.05 -18.38
CA LEU A 233 -10.70 -3.89 -18.77
C LEU A 233 -10.50 -5.05 -17.78
N GLY A 234 -10.66 -4.78 -16.50
CA GLY A 234 -10.61 -5.75 -15.40
C GLY A 234 -11.92 -5.77 -14.63
N ASP A 235 -11.83 -6.08 -13.35
CA ASP A 235 -12.96 -6.27 -12.44
C ASP A 235 -13.25 -5.05 -11.57
N LEU A 236 -12.31 -4.11 -11.52
CA LEU A 236 -12.24 -3.06 -10.52
C LEU A 236 -12.25 -1.67 -11.17
N ASP A 237 -12.68 -0.69 -10.40
CA ASP A 237 -12.67 0.72 -10.82
C ASP A 237 -11.26 1.36 -10.74
N GLU A 238 -11.19 2.67 -10.97
CA GLU A 238 -9.92 3.42 -10.97
C GLU A 238 -9.23 3.49 -9.60
N CYS A 239 -9.96 3.23 -8.52
CA CYS A 239 -9.40 3.13 -7.16
C CYS A 239 -9.09 1.69 -6.74
N ASN A 240 -9.13 0.76 -7.68
CA ASN A 240 -8.94 -0.69 -7.46
C ASN A 240 -9.97 -1.27 -6.49
N GLY A 241 -11.22 -0.83 -6.61
CA GLY A 241 -12.35 -1.27 -5.80
C GLY A 241 -13.58 -1.59 -6.62
N ARG A 242 -14.61 -2.09 -5.96
CA ARG A 242 -15.94 -2.32 -6.52
C ARG A 242 -17.00 -2.44 -5.43
N THR A 243 -18.26 -2.25 -5.76
CA THR A 243 -19.38 -2.63 -4.89
C THR A 243 -19.73 -4.10 -5.08
N GLY A 244 -19.86 -4.84 -4.00
CA GLY A 244 -20.20 -6.26 -4.04
C GLY A 244 -20.43 -6.85 -2.67
N VAL A 245 -20.94 -8.08 -2.63
CA VAL A 245 -21.08 -8.85 -1.41
C VAL A 245 -19.71 -9.39 -0.98
N THR A 246 -19.51 -9.50 0.32
CA THR A 246 -18.30 -10.07 0.92
C THR A 246 -18.70 -11.00 2.06
N PRO A 247 -17.80 -11.86 2.57
CA PRO A 247 -18.12 -12.69 3.74
C PRO A 247 -18.59 -11.88 4.94
N GLU A 248 -18.02 -10.70 5.17
CA GLU A 248 -18.35 -9.82 6.30
C GLU A 248 -19.55 -8.90 6.00
N PHE A 249 -19.84 -8.65 4.73
CA PHE A 249 -20.93 -7.75 4.28
C PHE A 249 -21.82 -8.45 3.24
N PRO A 250 -22.69 -9.37 3.66
CA PRO A 250 -23.52 -10.18 2.76
C PRO A 250 -24.60 -9.37 2.02
N LYS A 251 -24.86 -8.14 2.43
CA LYS A 251 -25.76 -7.20 1.69
C LYS A 251 -25.04 -6.35 0.66
N GLY A 252 -23.73 -6.48 0.58
CA GLY A 252 -22.88 -5.69 -0.29
C GLY A 252 -22.34 -4.41 0.37
N ILE A 253 -21.12 -4.08 0.01
CA ILE A 253 -20.42 -2.86 0.39
C ILE A 253 -19.43 -2.51 -0.72
N TYR A 254 -19.09 -1.24 -0.88
CA TYR A 254 -17.91 -0.88 -1.64
C TYR A 254 -16.66 -1.37 -0.89
N HIS A 255 -15.71 -1.95 -1.61
CA HIS A 255 -14.49 -2.48 -1.02
C HIS A 255 -13.32 -2.38 -2.01
N TYR A 256 -12.13 -2.19 -1.47
CA TYR A 256 -10.88 -2.20 -2.22
C TYR A 256 -10.33 -3.61 -2.31
N VAL A 257 -9.51 -3.86 -3.34
CA VAL A 257 -8.85 -5.15 -3.54
C VAL A 257 -7.37 -4.94 -3.83
N ILE A 258 -6.50 -5.63 -3.10
CA ILE A 258 -5.10 -5.75 -3.45
C ILE A 258 -5.00 -6.81 -4.55
N THR A 259 -4.37 -6.46 -5.68
CA THR A 259 -4.28 -7.30 -6.89
C THR A 259 -2.84 -7.71 -7.18
N ASP A 260 -2.69 -8.81 -7.92
CA ASP A 260 -1.37 -9.29 -8.39
C ASP A 260 -0.81 -8.46 -9.54
N THR A 261 -1.66 -7.66 -10.15
CA THR A 261 -1.30 -6.78 -11.28
C THR A 261 -1.50 -5.32 -10.91
N TYR A 262 -0.91 -4.42 -11.67
CA TYR A 262 -1.07 -2.99 -11.49
C TYR A 262 -2.57 -2.58 -11.36
N PRO A 263 -2.90 -1.71 -10.41
CA PRO A 263 -2.05 -0.87 -9.57
C PRO A 263 -1.56 -1.54 -8.28
N PHE A 264 -1.69 -2.86 -8.11
CA PHE A 264 -1.39 -3.64 -6.92
C PHE A 264 -2.25 -3.21 -5.71
N ILE A 265 -2.07 -1.99 -5.22
CA ILE A 265 -2.91 -1.30 -4.24
C ILE A 265 -3.49 -0.05 -4.92
N GLY A 266 -4.78 0.24 -4.71
CA GLY A 266 -5.44 1.43 -5.26
C GLY A 266 -4.72 2.73 -4.86
N ARG A 267 -4.85 3.75 -5.72
CA ARG A 267 -4.17 5.05 -5.57
C ARG A 267 -5.12 6.15 -5.13
N CYS A 268 -6.37 5.82 -4.89
CA CYS A 268 -7.40 6.77 -4.49
C CYS A 268 -8.43 6.12 -3.56
N LEU A 269 -9.19 6.95 -2.89
CA LEU A 269 -10.28 6.58 -1.98
C LEU A 269 -11.60 7.13 -2.51
N LYS A 270 -12.66 6.36 -2.40
CA LYS A 270 -14.03 6.74 -2.83
C LYS A 270 -14.84 7.42 -1.73
N GLY A 271 -14.43 7.25 -0.49
CA GLY A 271 -15.08 7.83 0.67
C GLY A 271 -14.33 9.05 1.22
N THR A 272 -14.84 9.59 2.31
CA THR A 272 -14.16 10.62 3.08
C THR A 272 -13.23 9.95 4.09
N SER A 273 -11.93 10.18 3.97
CA SER A 273 -11.00 9.77 5.01
C SER A 273 -11.26 10.63 6.25
N ALA A 274 -11.41 10.00 7.42
CA ALA A 274 -11.27 10.72 8.67
C ALA A 274 -9.88 11.38 8.66
N ALA A 275 -9.81 12.65 8.99
CA ALA A 275 -8.51 13.31 9.14
C ALA A 275 -7.66 12.47 10.07
N ALA A 276 -6.51 11.99 9.58
CA ALA A 276 -5.59 11.20 10.37
C ALA A 276 -5.26 12.02 11.63
N GLY A 277 -5.69 11.54 12.78
CA GLY A 277 -5.31 12.12 14.05
C GLY A 277 -3.81 11.96 14.23
N GLY A 278 -3.04 13.02 14.08
CA GLY A 278 -1.59 13.00 14.06
C GLY A 278 -1.06 12.78 12.65
N GLY A 279 -1.17 13.81 11.80
CA GLY A 279 -0.66 13.78 10.45
C GLY A 279 0.85 13.61 10.46
N MET A 280 1.35 12.51 9.89
CA MET A 280 2.65 12.60 9.26
C MET A 280 2.51 13.58 8.08
N PRO A 281 3.43 14.54 7.95
CA PRO A 281 3.43 15.42 6.79
C PRO A 281 3.47 14.54 5.51
N PRO A 282 2.85 14.98 4.41
CA PRO A 282 3.01 14.31 3.13
C PRO A 282 4.50 14.12 2.87
N MET A 283 4.93 12.95 2.40
CA MET A 283 6.33 12.68 2.06
C MET A 283 6.90 13.62 0.99
N ASP A 284 6.13 14.54 0.49
CA ASP A 284 6.48 15.54 -0.52
C ASP A 284 6.73 16.96 0.04
N ALA A 285 6.67 17.18 1.36
CA ALA A 285 7.03 18.48 1.93
C ALA A 285 8.55 18.54 2.15
N PRO A 286 9.27 19.50 1.52
CA PRO A 286 10.65 19.74 1.88
C PRO A 286 10.74 20.16 3.36
N PRO A 287 11.82 19.84 4.07
CA PRO A 287 12.00 20.28 5.45
C PRO A 287 11.88 21.80 5.52
N THR A 288 11.09 22.29 6.45
CA THR A 288 10.79 23.72 6.65
C THR A 288 11.94 24.51 7.27
N ASP A 289 13.11 23.91 7.44
CA ASP A 289 14.26 24.53 8.11
C ASP A 289 15.39 25.02 7.18
N GLY A 290 15.20 25.02 5.88
CA GLY A 290 16.15 25.64 4.95
C GLY A 290 17.57 25.05 4.91
N SER A 291 17.84 23.95 5.60
CA SER A 291 19.12 23.26 5.54
C SER A 291 19.07 22.08 4.59
N LEU A 292 19.60 22.27 3.39
CA LEU A 292 19.87 21.16 2.47
C LEU A 292 20.99 20.30 3.06
N PRO A 293 20.83 18.96 3.14
CA PRO A 293 21.98 18.10 3.34
C PRO A 293 22.96 18.26 2.17
N PRO A 294 24.27 18.22 2.40
CA PRO A 294 25.24 18.36 1.32
C PRO A 294 25.04 17.27 0.27
N PRO A 295 25.26 17.56 -1.02
CA PRO A 295 25.18 16.54 -2.06
C PRO A 295 26.15 15.40 -1.74
N MET A 296 25.71 14.19 -1.81
CA MET A 296 26.57 13.02 -1.75
C MET A 296 27.40 12.98 -3.05
N ASP A 297 28.63 13.45 -2.96
CA ASP A 297 29.63 13.32 -3.99
C ASP A 297 30.05 11.84 -4.10
N GLY A 298 29.74 11.26 -5.25
CA GLY A 298 29.99 9.84 -5.55
C GLY A 298 31.47 9.50 -5.82
N THR A 299 32.45 10.19 -5.20
CA THR A 299 33.87 9.98 -5.47
C THR A 299 34.71 9.81 -4.21
N THR A 300 34.43 8.80 -3.40
CA THR A 300 35.43 8.26 -2.46
C THR A 300 35.56 6.75 -2.66
N PRO A 301 36.72 6.24 -3.13
CA PRO A 301 36.99 4.82 -3.19
C PRO A 301 37.16 4.27 -1.75
N PRO A 302 36.82 2.98 -1.51
CA PRO A 302 36.97 2.36 -0.20
C PRO A 302 38.46 2.28 0.19
N PRO A 303 38.79 2.36 1.48
CA PRO A 303 40.16 2.20 1.96
C PRO A 303 40.66 0.75 1.72
N PRO A 304 41.95 0.54 1.49
CA PRO A 304 42.50 -0.78 1.27
C PRO A 304 42.41 -1.64 2.54
N ALA A 305 42.10 -2.91 2.34
CA ALA A 305 42.05 -3.91 3.40
C ALA A 305 43.45 -4.08 4.02
N ALA A 306 43.48 -4.08 5.36
CA ALA A 306 44.65 -4.51 6.16
C ALA A 306 44.47 -5.99 6.53
#